data_5461f494fca79d59d16ce7a3f3468b10
#
_entry.id   5461f494fca79d59d16ce7a3f3468b10
#
_cell.length_a   1.000
_cell.length_b   1.000
_cell.length_c   1.000
_cell.angle_alpha   90.00
_cell.angle_beta   90.00
_cell.angle_gamma   90.00
#
_symmetry.space_group_name_H-M   'P 1'
#
loop_
_entity.id
_entity.type
_entity.pdbx_description
1 polymer ?
#
loop_
_entity_poly.entity_id
_entity_poly.type
_entity_poly.pdbx_seq_one_letter_code
_entity_poly.pdbx_strand_id
1 'polypeptide(L)'
;LVRKPFYELTPAGYMKHSVVSDVVPDYYDGTMPDDTMYRRIKTQADFLREYYPSAHRIMDEKEYPDIWKLNPENNRWYCQKIQRTAFAFQQLIHTKHLLHLTGNDVQFELADGDDYENEKKVEENQKTLDVFKKGWLMHDMEIRFFEAVSAYLKVAECASVGFFDEKKKFCTRTLSYDRGDILYPHVDSLTGDLLCFARKYYDYDDEGNEKTEYVEAWDN
;
A
#
# COMPACT_ATOMS: atom_id res chain seq x y z
N LEU A 1 18.15 12.32 -17.64
CA LEU A 1 18.29 11.75 -16.27
C LEU A 1 17.13 10.80 -16.07
N VAL A 2 17.34 9.52 -16.36
CA VAL A 2 16.34 8.46 -16.04
C VAL A 2 16.24 8.44 -14.53
N ARG A 3 15.15 8.98 -14.00
CA ARG A 3 14.83 8.79 -12.57
C ARG A 3 14.59 7.29 -12.37
N LYS A 4 15.43 6.68 -11.55
CA LYS A 4 15.24 5.29 -11.20
C LYS A 4 13.89 5.12 -10.49
N PRO A 5 13.14 4.07 -10.83
CA PRO A 5 11.84 3.84 -10.22
C PRO A 5 11.95 3.72 -8.69
N PHE A 6 10.89 4.09 -8.00
CA PHE A 6 10.80 4.13 -6.54
C PHE A 6 11.16 2.81 -5.83
N TYR A 7 11.06 1.67 -6.53
CA TYR A 7 11.39 0.33 -6.04
C TYR A 7 12.88 -0.05 -6.11
N GLU A 8 13.74 0.78 -6.72
CA GLU A 8 15.20 0.60 -6.60
C GLU A 8 15.77 1.15 -5.29
N LEU A 9 14.93 1.25 -4.28
CA LEU A 9 15.36 1.53 -2.93
C LEU A 9 16.20 0.36 -2.40
N THR A 10 17.22 0.68 -1.63
CA THR A 10 17.99 -0.36 -0.96
C THR A 10 17.07 -1.20 -0.06
N PRO A 11 17.43 -2.45 0.26
CA PRO A 11 16.62 -3.29 1.15
C PRO A 11 16.26 -2.65 2.49
N ALA A 12 17.03 -1.66 2.93
CA ALA A 12 16.77 -0.88 4.14
C ALA A 12 15.76 0.27 3.94
N GLY A 13 15.26 0.48 2.72
CA GLY A 13 14.34 1.58 2.41
C GLY A 13 14.98 2.96 2.43
N TYR A 14 16.28 3.05 2.16
CA TYR A 14 17.00 4.33 2.05
C TYR A 14 17.17 4.74 0.60
N MET A 15 16.94 6.01 0.29
CA MET A 15 17.37 6.59 -0.98
C MET A 15 18.88 6.78 -1.02
N LYS A 16 19.46 6.70 -2.23
CA LYS A 16 20.81 7.19 -2.42
C LYS A 16 20.87 8.69 -2.13
N HIS A 17 21.94 9.14 -1.52
CA HIS A 17 22.14 10.52 -1.04
C HIS A 17 21.78 11.60 -2.10
N SER A 18 22.08 11.38 -3.37
CA SER A 18 21.77 12.30 -4.45
C SER A 18 20.26 12.51 -4.70
N VAL A 19 19.43 11.52 -4.40
CA VAL A 19 17.98 11.62 -4.60
C VAL A 19 17.32 12.24 -3.37
N VAL A 20 17.88 12.03 -2.19
CA VAL A 20 17.40 12.65 -0.94
C VAL A 20 17.68 14.15 -0.95
N SER A 21 18.84 14.59 -1.46
CA SER A 21 19.16 16.01 -1.57
C SER A 21 18.23 16.75 -2.54
N ASP A 22 17.76 16.08 -3.59
CA ASP A 22 16.84 16.68 -4.56
C ASP A 22 15.41 16.82 -4.03
N VAL A 23 15.02 15.96 -3.08
CA VAL A 23 13.66 15.96 -2.49
C VAL A 23 13.58 16.83 -1.24
N VAL A 24 14.69 16.96 -0.48
CA VAL A 24 14.75 17.74 0.75
C VAL A 24 16.10 18.50 0.80
N PRO A 25 16.33 19.45 -0.10
CA PRO A 25 17.66 20.01 -0.34
C PRO A 25 18.24 20.74 0.85
N ASP A 26 17.44 21.43 1.63
CA ASP A 26 17.95 22.38 2.61
C ASP A 26 17.79 21.95 4.08
N TYR A 27 17.11 20.86 4.33
CA TYR A 27 16.83 20.41 5.70
C TYR A 27 17.91 19.47 6.26
N TYR A 28 18.75 18.91 5.38
CA TYR A 28 19.80 17.95 5.72
C TYR A 28 21.14 18.42 5.21
N ASP A 29 21.74 19.36 5.93
CA ASP A 29 23.04 19.96 5.62
C ASP A 29 24.22 19.06 6.00
N GLY A 30 24.00 17.83 6.36
CA GLY A 30 25.04 16.90 6.79
C GLY A 30 25.33 16.91 8.29
N THR A 31 24.69 17.79 9.06
CA THR A 31 24.86 17.84 10.52
C THR A 31 23.99 16.81 11.25
N MET A 32 23.03 16.24 10.58
CA MET A 32 22.19 15.16 11.11
C MET A 32 22.89 13.81 11.01
N PRO A 33 22.80 12.96 12.03
CA PRO A 33 23.31 11.58 11.96
C PRO A 33 22.75 10.85 10.74
N ASP A 34 23.59 10.05 10.06
CA ASP A 34 23.22 9.33 8.84
C ASP A 34 22.01 8.40 8.99
N ASP A 35 21.70 7.99 10.20
CA ASP A 35 20.60 7.09 10.57
C ASP A 35 19.34 7.82 11.04
N THR A 36 19.14 9.06 10.71
CA THR A 36 17.91 9.73 11.13
C THR A 36 16.71 9.15 10.39
N MET A 37 15.61 8.98 11.12
CA MET A 37 14.35 8.47 10.57
C MET A 37 13.83 9.28 9.36
N TYR A 38 14.31 10.48 9.17
CA TYR A 38 13.89 11.39 8.10
C TYR A 38 14.49 11.05 6.73
N ARG A 39 15.60 10.31 6.69
CA ARG A 39 16.22 9.83 5.43
C ARG A 39 15.69 8.47 5.01
N ARG A 40 15.01 7.77 5.90
CA ARG A 40 14.46 6.45 5.62
C ARG A 40 13.13 6.59 4.92
N ILE A 41 13.05 6.03 3.71
CA ILE A 41 11.76 5.84 3.05
C ILE A 41 11.09 4.63 3.68
N LYS A 42 9.85 4.82 4.14
CA LYS A 42 9.05 3.74 4.68
C LYS A 42 8.69 2.76 3.56
N THR A 43 8.91 1.49 3.85
CA THR A 43 8.47 0.38 3.00
C THR A 43 7.05 -0.03 3.37
N GLN A 44 6.41 -0.85 2.53
CA GLN A 44 5.09 -1.43 2.83
C GLN A 44 5.10 -2.24 4.13
N ALA A 45 6.22 -2.93 4.41
CA ALA A 45 6.42 -3.63 5.68
C ALA A 45 6.43 -2.68 6.89
N ASP A 46 7.04 -1.49 6.76
CA ASP A 46 7.04 -0.47 7.81
C ASP A 46 5.63 0.06 8.07
N PHE A 47 4.81 0.26 7.01
CA PHE A 47 3.42 0.67 7.16
C PHE A 47 2.59 -0.39 7.89
N LEU A 48 2.73 -1.67 7.55
CA LEU A 48 2.06 -2.76 8.26
C LEU A 48 2.52 -2.86 9.72
N ARG A 49 3.81 -2.68 9.98
CA ARG A 49 4.36 -2.66 11.34
C ARG A 49 3.75 -1.54 12.20
N GLU A 50 3.51 -0.37 11.62
CA GLU A 50 2.81 0.73 12.31
C GLU A 50 1.31 0.50 12.43
N TYR A 51 0.71 -0.17 11.45
CA TYR A 51 -0.72 -0.46 11.43
C TYR A 51 -1.15 -1.43 12.54
N TYR A 52 -0.34 -2.48 12.80
CA TYR A 52 -0.64 -3.47 13.83
C TYR A 52 -0.01 -3.11 15.17
N PRO A 53 -0.80 -2.82 16.23
CA PRO A 53 -0.27 -2.47 17.55
C PRO A 53 0.72 -3.50 18.11
N SER A 54 0.49 -4.80 17.87
CA SER A 54 1.39 -5.88 18.31
C SER A 54 2.75 -5.87 17.62
N ALA A 55 2.83 -5.35 16.40
CA ALA A 55 4.05 -5.26 15.61
C ALA A 55 4.73 -3.88 15.73
N HIS A 56 4.09 -2.91 16.40
CA HIS A 56 4.58 -1.55 16.50
C HIS A 56 5.95 -1.51 17.17
N ARG A 57 6.83 -0.62 16.70
CA ARG A 57 8.22 -0.50 17.15
C ARG A 57 8.38 -0.38 18.67
N ILE A 58 7.44 0.28 19.35
CA ILE A 58 7.46 0.42 20.80
C ILE A 58 7.40 -0.92 21.55
N MET A 59 6.89 -1.98 20.89
CA MET A 59 6.81 -3.33 21.44
C MET A 59 8.14 -4.10 21.30
N ASP A 60 9.08 -3.59 20.51
CA ASP A 60 10.37 -4.23 20.29
C ASP A 60 11.33 -3.95 21.45
N GLU A 61 11.68 -4.99 22.21
CA GLU A 61 12.59 -4.89 23.34
C GLU A 61 14.03 -4.53 22.95
N LYS A 62 14.41 -4.72 21.69
CA LYS A 62 15.73 -4.35 21.20
C LYS A 62 15.82 -2.84 20.91
N GLU A 63 14.73 -2.27 20.39
CA GLU A 63 14.65 -0.82 20.15
C GLU A 63 14.38 -0.03 21.44
N TYR A 64 13.58 -0.60 22.32
CA TYR A 64 13.18 0.01 23.60
C TYR A 64 13.50 -0.96 24.76
N PRO A 65 14.77 -1.14 25.16
CA PRO A 65 15.16 -2.08 26.19
C PRO A 65 14.65 -1.66 27.58
N ASP A 66 14.49 -2.65 28.45
CA ASP A 66 14.19 -2.41 29.86
C ASP A 66 15.34 -1.64 30.54
N ILE A 67 15.01 -0.85 31.54
CA ILE A 67 15.96 0.05 32.20
C ILE A 67 16.58 -0.65 33.40
N TRP A 68 17.93 -0.71 33.44
CA TRP A 68 18.66 -1.15 34.60
C TRP A 68 18.87 0.02 35.57
N LYS A 69 18.47 -0.14 36.82
CA LYS A 69 18.62 0.85 37.88
C LYS A 69 19.35 0.27 39.04
N LEU A 70 20.19 1.10 39.68
CA LEU A 70 20.81 0.76 40.93
C LEU A 70 19.86 1.11 42.08
N ASN A 71 19.58 0.13 42.94
CA ASN A 71 18.81 0.40 44.17
C ASN A 71 19.73 1.06 45.18
N PRO A 72 19.46 2.30 45.61
CA PRO A 72 20.33 3.03 46.53
C PRO A 72 20.42 2.45 47.94
N GLU A 73 19.39 1.66 48.34
CA GLU A 73 19.34 1.11 49.72
C GLU A 73 20.24 -0.13 49.88
N ASN A 74 20.36 -0.94 48.84
CA ASN A 74 21.13 -2.20 48.94
C ASN A 74 22.28 -2.30 47.94
N ASN A 75 22.50 -1.25 47.16
CA ASN A 75 23.53 -1.13 46.12
C ASN A 75 23.51 -2.28 45.10
N ARG A 76 22.31 -2.82 44.76
CA ARG A 76 22.12 -3.88 43.77
C ARG A 76 21.41 -3.35 42.53
N TRP A 77 21.88 -3.81 41.37
CA TRP A 77 21.19 -3.55 40.10
C TRP A 77 19.92 -4.38 39.98
N TYR A 78 18.85 -3.75 39.57
CA TYR A 78 17.61 -4.43 39.19
C TYR A 78 17.11 -3.93 37.84
N CYS A 79 16.44 -4.83 37.10
CA CYS A 79 15.82 -4.51 35.85
C CYS A 79 14.40 -3.98 36.09
N GLN A 80 14.17 -2.72 35.76
CA GLN A 80 12.84 -2.14 35.75
C GLN A 80 12.22 -2.44 34.37
N LYS A 81 11.24 -3.33 34.35
CA LYS A 81 10.47 -3.60 33.13
C LYS A 81 9.70 -2.37 32.70
N ILE A 82 9.82 -1.98 31.43
CA ILE A 82 9.05 -0.92 30.84
C ILE A 82 7.72 -1.51 30.36
N GLN A 83 6.61 -0.89 30.80
CA GLN A 83 5.30 -1.22 30.25
C GLN A 83 5.20 -0.57 28.86
N ARG A 84 5.25 -1.42 27.80
CA ARG A 84 5.11 -1.00 26.42
C ARG A 84 3.63 -1.09 26.05
N THR A 85 3.10 0.01 25.52
CA THR A 85 1.69 0.05 25.08
C THR A 85 1.63 0.74 23.73
N ALA A 86 1.17 0.02 22.74
CA ALA A 86 0.88 0.58 21.42
C ALA A 86 -0.64 0.79 21.28
N PHE A 87 -1.03 1.95 20.78
CA PHE A 87 -2.42 2.28 20.51
C PHE A 87 -2.76 2.06 19.06
N ALA A 88 -3.97 1.57 18.79
CA ALA A 88 -4.45 1.29 17.42
C ALA A 88 -4.90 2.56 16.66
N PHE A 89 -4.15 3.66 16.79
CA PHE A 89 -4.52 4.92 16.13
C PHE A 89 -4.52 4.81 14.61
N GLN A 90 -3.57 4.09 14.02
CA GLN A 90 -3.53 3.87 12.58
C GLN A 90 -4.75 3.08 12.09
N GLN A 91 -5.17 2.07 12.83
CA GLN A 91 -6.40 1.31 12.53
C GLN A 91 -7.65 2.19 12.64
N LEU A 92 -7.71 3.06 13.64
CA LEU A 92 -8.82 3.98 13.82
C LEU A 92 -8.89 5.00 12.66
N ILE A 93 -7.76 5.59 12.30
CA ILE A 93 -7.65 6.54 11.17
C ILE A 93 -8.02 5.84 9.87
N HIS A 94 -7.46 4.65 9.62
CA HIS A 94 -7.79 3.83 8.46
C HIS A 94 -9.30 3.57 8.35
N THR A 95 -9.92 3.08 9.44
CA THR A 95 -11.36 2.79 9.46
C THR A 95 -12.20 4.03 9.17
N LYS A 96 -11.84 5.17 9.74
CA LYS A 96 -12.56 6.43 9.50
C LYS A 96 -12.41 6.91 8.05
N HIS A 97 -11.19 6.86 7.50
CA HIS A 97 -10.96 7.24 6.11
C HIS A 97 -11.67 6.29 5.14
N LEU A 98 -11.59 4.99 5.40
CA LEU A 98 -12.26 3.98 4.59
C LEU A 98 -13.78 4.23 4.55
N LEU A 99 -14.42 4.39 5.72
CA LEU A 99 -15.85 4.69 5.79
C LEU A 99 -16.21 6.03 5.13
N HIS A 100 -15.33 7.02 5.20
CA HIS A 100 -15.57 8.30 4.53
C HIS A 100 -15.50 8.21 3.02
N LEU A 101 -14.54 7.41 2.49
CA LEU A 101 -14.32 7.26 1.05
C LEU A 101 -15.31 6.27 0.40
N THR A 102 -15.76 5.26 1.13
CA THR A 102 -16.57 4.15 0.60
C THR A 102 -17.93 4.00 1.30
N GLY A 103 -18.33 4.98 2.11
CA GLY A 103 -19.58 4.94 2.86
C GLY A 103 -20.83 5.18 2.02
N ASN A 104 -20.67 5.65 0.79
CA ASN A 104 -21.74 5.81 -0.19
C ASN A 104 -21.46 4.91 -1.38
N ASP A 105 -22.50 4.37 -1.99
CA ASP A 105 -22.41 3.58 -3.21
C ASP A 105 -21.77 4.40 -4.34
N VAL A 106 -20.95 3.75 -5.16
CA VAL A 106 -20.36 4.37 -6.36
C VAL A 106 -21.47 4.67 -7.36
N GLN A 107 -21.58 5.94 -7.75
CA GLN A 107 -22.57 6.38 -8.74
C GLN A 107 -21.88 6.64 -10.08
N PHE A 108 -22.51 6.15 -11.13
CA PHE A 108 -22.05 6.34 -12.51
C PHE A 108 -23.05 7.19 -13.27
N GLU A 109 -22.56 8.22 -13.91
CA GLU A 109 -23.34 9.14 -14.72
C GLU A 109 -22.68 9.30 -16.09
N LEU A 110 -23.44 9.67 -17.09
CA LEU A 110 -22.85 10.05 -18.38
C LEU A 110 -22.16 11.41 -18.19
N ALA A 111 -20.94 11.50 -18.72
CA ALA A 111 -20.25 12.78 -18.75
C ALA A 111 -20.99 13.76 -19.69
N ASP A 112 -21.16 14.99 -19.24
CA ASP A 112 -21.66 16.06 -20.10
C ASP A 112 -20.64 16.31 -21.21
N GLY A 113 -21.07 16.13 -22.45
CA GLY A 113 -20.23 16.31 -23.62
C GLY A 113 -21.01 16.87 -24.82
N ASP A 114 -20.29 17.26 -25.84
CA ASP A 114 -20.84 17.88 -27.08
C ASP A 114 -21.83 16.97 -27.86
N ASP A 115 -21.97 15.70 -27.46
CA ASP A 115 -22.85 14.72 -28.09
C ASP A 115 -24.30 14.76 -27.61
N TYR A 116 -24.66 15.63 -26.65
CA TYR A 116 -26.04 15.79 -26.15
C TYR A 116 -27.05 16.27 -27.22
N GLU A 117 -26.56 16.88 -28.29
CA GLU A 117 -27.40 17.30 -29.41
C GLU A 117 -27.88 16.11 -30.29
N ASN A 118 -27.28 14.92 -30.12
CA ASN A 118 -27.60 13.74 -30.90
C ASN A 118 -28.36 12.70 -30.05
N GLU A 119 -29.69 12.72 -30.09
CA GLU A 119 -30.57 11.84 -29.31
C GLU A 119 -30.19 10.34 -29.43
N LYS A 120 -29.78 9.88 -30.62
CA LYS A 120 -29.41 8.47 -30.86
C LYS A 120 -28.12 8.10 -30.08
N LYS A 121 -27.13 8.98 -30.07
CA LYS A 121 -25.89 8.76 -29.30
C LYS A 121 -26.14 8.76 -27.79
N VAL A 122 -27.00 9.65 -27.31
CA VAL A 122 -27.41 9.68 -25.91
C VAL A 122 -28.08 8.38 -25.51
N GLU A 123 -28.98 7.85 -26.35
CA GLU A 123 -29.65 6.57 -26.09
C GLU A 123 -28.67 5.38 -26.10
N GLU A 124 -27.71 5.34 -27.02
CA GLU A 124 -26.66 4.32 -27.06
C GLU A 124 -25.74 4.39 -25.85
N ASN A 125 -25.32 5.60 -25.44
CA ASN A 125 -24.49 5.82 -24.26
C ASN A 125 -25.23 5.41 -22.98
N GLN A 126 -26.54 5.71 -22.89
CA GLN A 126 -27.36 5.28 -21.76
C GLN A 126 -27.45 3.75 -21.68
N LYS A 127 -27.66 3.06 -22.79
CA LYS A 127 -27.66 1.58 -22.84
C LYS A 127 -26.31 1.02 -22.39
N THR A 128 -25.22 1.62 -22.83
CA THR A 128 -23.86 1.22 -22.41
C THR A 128 -23.68 1.41 -20.92
N LEU A 129 -24.10 2.55 -20.37
CA LEU A 129 -24.07 2.81 -18.93
C LEU A 129 -24.87 1.80 -18.13
N ASP A 130 -26.07 1.44 -18.60
CA ASP A 130 -26.92 0.46 -17.93
C ASP A 130 -26.29 -0.95 -17.92
N VAL A 131 -25.66 -1.34 -19.03
CA VAL A 131 -24.90 -2.60 -19.10
C VAL A 131 -23.69 -2.56 -18.13
N PHE A 132 -22.98 -1.44 -18.07
CA PHE A 132 -21.88 -1.27 -17.14
C PHE A 132 -22.32 -1.35 -15.68
N LYS A 133 -23.37 -0.62 -15.30
CA LYS A 133 -23.96 -0.67 -13.95
C LYS A 133 -24.37 -2.09 -13.56
N LYS A 134 -25.00 -2.81 -14.49
CA LYS A 134 -25.38 -4.21 -14.28
C LYS A 134 -24.16 -5.10 -14.08
N GLY A 135 -23.11 -4.93 -14.89
CA GLY A 135 -21.84 -5.64 -14.74
C GLY A 135 -21.18 -5.35 -13.40
N TRP A 136 -21.18 -4.09 -12.97
CA TRP A 136 -20.65 -3.67 -11.67
C TRP A 136 -21.29 -4.42 -10.52
N LEU A 137 -22.60 -4.50 -10.50
CA LEU A 137 -23.37 -5.24 -9.47
C LEU A 137 -23.15 -6.76 -9.57
N MET A 138 -23.17 -7.32 -10.79
CA MET A 138 -23.02 -8.78 -10.99
C MET A 138 -21.66 -9.32 -10.57
N HIS A 139 -20.62 -8.50 -10.58
CA HIS A 139 -19.25 -8.89 -10.25
C HIS A 139 -18.79 -8.39 -8.88
N ASP A 140 -19.72 -7.93 -8.05
CA ASP A 140 -19.45 -7.42 -6.70
C ASP A 140 -18.32 -6.35 -6.68
N MET A 141 -18.29 -5.49 -7.71
CA MET A 141 -17.22 -4.52 -7.92
C MET A 141 -17.14 -3.48 -6.78
N GLU A 142 -18.27 -3.21 -6.11
CA GLU A 142 -18.31 -2.36 -4.91
C GLU A 142 -17.43 -2.92 -3.80
N ILE A 143 -17.53 -4.22 -3.55
CA ILE A 143 -16.73 -4.91 -2.55
C ILE A 143 -15.25 -4.89 -2.96
N ARG A 144 -14.96 -5.10 -4.26
CA ARG A 144 -13.59 -5.04 -4.78
C ARG A 144 -12.98 -3.65 -4.67
N PHE A 145 -13.78 -2.64 -4.92
CA PHE A 145 -13.36 -1.24 -4.72
C PHE A 145 -13.06 -0.95 -3.25
N PHE A 146 -13.94 -1.36 -2.35
CA PHE A 146 -13.70 -1.26 -0.90
C PHE A 146 -12.41 -1.97 -0.47
N GLU A 147 -12.16 -3.18 -0.95
CA GLU A 147 -10.94 -3.94 -0.69
C GLU A 147 -9.69 -3.21 -1.19
N ALA A 148 -9.73 -2.64 -2.40
CA ALA A 148 -8.62 -1.91 -3.00
C ALA A 148 -8.31 -0.63 -2.20
N VAL A 149 -9.33 0.16 -1.84
CA VAL A 149 -9.16 1.36 -1.02
C VAL A 149 -8.60 1.00 0.36
N SER A 150 -9.11 -0.08 0.97
CA SER A 150 -8.61 -0.56 2.26
C SER A 150 -7.13 -0.95 2.19
N ALA A 151 -6.71 -1.69 1.16
CA ALA A 151 -5.33 -2.07 0.95
C ALA A 151 -4.44 -0.83 0.73
N TYR A 152 -4.86 0.09 -0.13
CA TYR A 152 -4.14 1.33 -0.38
C TYR A 152 -3.93 2.16 0.89
N LEU A 153 -4.96 2.30 1.72
CA LEU A 153 -4.87 3.05 2.98
C LEU A 153 -3.94 2.39 4.03
N LYS A 154 -3.72 1.07 3.94
CA LYS A 154 -2.81 0.36 4.85
C LYS A 154 -1.35 0.46 4.44
N VAL A 155 -1.06 0.23 3.15
CA VAL A 155 0.30 0.03 2.65
C VAL A 155 0.72 1.03 1.57
N ALA A 156 -0.15 2.02 1.27
CA ALA A 156 0.04 3.06 0.26
C ALA A 156 0.24 2.51 -1.17
N GLU A 157 -0.13 1.25 -1.42
CA GLU A 157 0.04 0.58 -2.70
C GLU A 157 -1.02 -0.49 -2.89
N CYS A 158 -1.68 -0.50 -4.04
CA CYS A 158 -2.54 -1.60 -4.47
C CYS A 158 -2.66 -1.61 -5.99
N ALA A 159 -3.00 -2.75 -6.54
CA ALA A 159 -3.38 -2.92 -7.93
C ALA A 159 -4.60 -3.83 -8.03
N SER A 160 -5.37 -3.66 -9.10
CA SER A 160 -6.47 -4.56 -9.43
C SER A 160 -6.23 -5.17 -10.80
N VAL A 161 -6.36 -6.49 -10.89
CA VAL A 161 -6.20 -7.23 -12.13
C VAL A 161 -7.54 -7.87 -12.48
N GLY A 162 -7.99 -7.63 -13.72
CA GLY A 162 -9.16 -8.28 -14.29
C GLY A 162 -8.77 -9.47 -15.15
N PHE A 163 -9.47 -10.58 -15.02
CA PHE A 163 -9.21 -11.79 -15.80
C PHE A 163 -10.50 -12.59 -16.01
N PHE A 164 -10.48 -13.52 -16.94
CA PHE A 164 -11.55 -14.47 -17.12
C PHE A 164 -11.17 -15.84 -16.56
N ASP A 165 -12.04 -16.42 -15.75
CA ASP A 165 -11.87 -17.76 -15.24
C ASP A 165 -12.08 -18.84 -16.35
N GLU A 166 -11.88 -20.12 -16.01
CA GLU A 166 -12.09 -21.24 -16.92
C GLU A 166 -13.52 -21.32 -17.46
N LYS A 167 -14.50 -20.77 -16.74
CA LYS A 167 -15.92 -20.71 -17.13
C LYS A 167 -16.25 -19.44 -17.91
N LYS A 168 -15.23 -18.66 -18.33
CA LYS A 168 -15.37 -17.38 -19.01
C LYS A 168 -16.14 -16.31 -18.20
N LYS A 169 -16.16 -16.46 -16.88
CA LYS A 169 -16.70 -15.43 -15.98
C LYS A 169 -15.61 -14.40 -15.74
N PHE A 170 -15.95 -13.12 -15.87
CA PHE A 170 -15.05 -12.04 -15.50
C PHE A 170 -14.84 -12.02 -13.98
N CYS A 171 -13.60 -11.98 -13.58
CA CYS A 171 -13.16 -11.93 -12.19
C CYS A 171 -12.18 -10.79 -11.99
N THR A 172 -12.15 -10.23 -10.80
CA THR A 172 -11.14 -9.24 -10.39
C THR A 172 -10.46 -9.69 -9.13
N ARG A 173 -9.18 -9.36 -9.02
CA ARG A 173 -8.39 -9.63 -7.82
C ARG A 173 -7.63 -8.36 -7.43
N THR A 174 -7.72 -7.99 -6.16
CA THR A 174 -6.90 -6.93 -5.58
C THR A 174 -5.57 -7.51 -5.14
N LEU A 175 -4.49 -6.90 -5.58
CA LEU A 175 -3.10 -7.24 -5.28
C LEU A 175 -2.55 -6.18 -4.34
N SER A 176 -1.88 -6.58 -3.27
CA SER A 176 -1.26 -5.66 -2.33
C SER A 176 -0.30 -6.38 -1.38
N TYR A 177 0.60 -5.63 -0.77
CA TYR A 177 1.60 -6.17 0.13
C TYR A 177 1.00 -6.87 1.36
N ASP A 178 -0.12 -6.39 1.91
CA ASP A 178 -0.82 -7.02 3.03
C ASP A 178 -1.48 -8.36 2.67
N ARG A 179 -1.57 -8.67 1.38
CA ARG A 179 -2.04 -9.94 0.82
C ARG A 179 -0.92 -10.85 0.33
N GLY A 180 0.34 -10.43 0.50
CA GLY A 180 1.53 -11.18 0.11
C GLY A 180 2.03 -10.89 -1.29
N ASP A 181 1.49 -9.87 -1.99
CA ASP A 181 1.95 -9.48 -3.31
C ASP A 181 2.95 -8.32 -3.20
N ILE A 182 4.10 -8.41 -3.86
CA ILE A 182 5.05 -7.32 -4.03
C ILE A 182 4.87 -6.79 -5.45
N LEU A 183 4.56 -5.50 -5.58
CA LEU A 183 4.17 -4.88 -6.84
C LEU A 183 5.35 -4.12 -7.47
N TYR A 184 5.48 -4.23 -8.78
CA TYR A 184 6.52 -3.56 -9.58
C TYR A 184 5.88 -2.84 -10.77
N PRO A 185 5.26 -1.66 -10.56
CA PRO A 185 4.77 -0.85 -11.64
C PRO A 185 5.94 -0.17 -12.37
N HIS A 186 5.96 -0.22 -13.68
CA HIS A 186 6.88 0.54 -14.51
C HIS A 186 6.12 1.60 -15.28
N VAL A 187 6.37 2.86 -14.94
CA VAL A 187 5.67 4.00 -15.52
C VAL A 187 6.62 4.87 -16.35
N ASP A 188 6.09 5.48 -17.39
CA ASP A 188 6.82 6.51 -18.13
C ASP A 188 7.06 7.69 -17.20
N SER A 189 8.31 8.12 -17.10
CA SER A 189 8.72 9.22 -16.23
C SER A 189 8.23 10.60 -16.68
N LEU A 190 7.79 10.74 -17.93
CA LEU A 190 7.31 12.01 -18.51
C LEU A 190 5.79 12.10 -18.48
N THR A 191 5.10 11.04 -18.90
CA THR A 191 3.64 11.04 -18.99
C THR A 191 2.96 10.47 -17.74
N GLY A 192 3.67 9.63 -16.98
CA GLY A 192 3.10 8.89 -15.84
C GLY A 192 2.28 7.67 -16.26
N ASP A 193 2.28 7.33 -17.55
CA ASP A 193 1.54 6.17 -18.05
C ASP A 193 2.18 4.87 -17.60
N LEU A 194 1.36 3.89 -17.27
CA LEU A 194 1.81 2.55 -16.92
C LEU A 194 2.27 1.83 -18.18
N LEU A 195 3.57 1.53 -18.29
CA LEU A 195 4.17 0.84 -19.43
C LEU A 195 4.10 -0.68 -19.28
N CYS A 196 4.45 -1.19 -18.10
CA CYS A 196 4.30 -2.59 -17.75
C CYS A 196 4.12 -2.73 -16.24
N PHE A 197 3.65 -3.88 -15.83
CA PHE A 197 3.38 -4.19 -14.44
C PHE A 197 3.83 -5.61 -14.13
N ALA A 198 4.48 -5.80 -12.99
CA ALA A 198 4.79 -7.13 -12.50
C ALA A 198 4.41 -7.26 -11.03
N ARG A 199 4.09 -8.47 -10.64
CA ARG A 199 3.96 -8.85 -9.23
C ARG A 199 4.86 -10.03 -8.92
N LYS A 200 5.30 -10.08 -7.68
CA LYS A 200 6.03 -11.18 -7.09
C LYS A 200 5.28 -11.66 -5.86
N TYR A 201 5.13 -12.95 -5.71
CA TYR A 201 4.51 -13.57 -4.54
C TYR A 201 5.17 -14.92 -4.23
N TYR A 202 4.93 -15.39 -3.01
CA TYR A 202 5.49 -16.63 -2.53
C TYR A 202 4.41 -17.66 -2.27
N ASP A 203 4.67 -18.90 -2.65
CA ASP A 203 3.91 -20.04 -2.17
C ASP A 203 4.59 -20.61 -0.93
N TYR A 204 3.79 -20.99 0.06
CA TYR A 204 4.26 -21.50 1.33
C TYR A 204 3.88 -22.97 1.47
N ASP A 205 4.72 -23.73 2.15
CA ASP A 205 4.39 -25.09 2.53
C ASP A 205 3.44 -25.14 3.74
N ASP A 206 3.00 -26.34 4.13
CA ASP A 206 2.10 -26.54 5.26
C ASP A 206 2.73 -26.12 6.62
N GLU A 207 4.06 -25.97 6.66
CA GLU A 207 4.82 -25.51 7.82
C GLU A 207 5.04 -23.99 7.83
N GLY A 208 4.64 -23.31 6.76
CA GLY A 208 4.77 -21.86 6.61
C GLY A 208 6.14 -21.40 6.12
N ASN A 209 6.99 -22.29 5.59
CA ASN A 209 8.24 -21.91 4.97
C ASN A 209 8.03 -21.53 3.49
N GLU A 210 8.81 -20.57 2.99
CA GLU A 210 8.78 -20.16 1.58
C GLU A 210 9.22 -21.34 0.70
N LYS A 211 8.32 -21.80 -0.18
CA LYS A 211 8.53 -22.94 -1.05
C LYS A 211 8.97 -22.52 -2.45
N THR A 212 8.25 -21.61 -3.04
CA THR A 212 8.48 -21.19 -4.42
C THR A 212 8.16 -19.71 -4.58
N GLU A 213 9.04 -19.03 -5.28
CA GLU A 213 8.85 -17.65 -5.70
C GLU A 213 8.22 -17.62 -7.09
N TYR A 214 7.15 -16.85 -7.25
CA TYR A 214 6.48 -16.62 -8.53
C TYR A 214 6.58 -15.16 -8.92
N VAL A 215 6.81 -14.91 -10.20
CA VAL A 215 6.77 -13.59 -10.80
C VAL A 215 5.83 -13.65 -11.99
N GLU A 216 4.82 -12.79 -11.98
CA GLU A 216 3.91 -12.58 -13.11
C GLU A 216 4.12 -11.17 -13.64
N ALA A 217 4.19 -11.01 -14.95
CA ALA A 217 4.37 -9.73 -15.60
C ALA A 217 3.33 -9.55 -16.70
N TRP A 218 2.85 -8.32 -16.81
CA TRP A 218 1.92 -7.89 -17.85
C TRP A 218 2.54 -6.71 -18.59
N ASP A 219 2.48 -6.77 -19.89
CA ASP A 219 2.94 -5.78 -20.83
C ASP A 219 1.74 -5.14 -21.53
N ASN A 220 1.85 -3.87 -21.91
CA ASN A 220 0.79 -3.12 -22.58
C ASN A 220 0.77 -3.35 -24.08
#